data_6f05e72d6ffa121f890a56f2269badab
#
_entry.id   6f05e72d6ffa121f890a56f2269badab
#
_cell.length_a   1.000
_cell.length_b   1.000
_cell.length_c   1.000
_cell.angle_alpha   90.00
_cell.angle_beta   90.00
_cell.angle_gamma   90.00
#
_symmetry.space_group_name_H-M   'P 1'
#
loop_
_entity.id
_entity.type
_entity.pdbx_description
1 polymer ?
#
loop_
_entity_poly.entity_id
_entity_poly.type
_entity_poly.pdbx_seq_one_letter_code
_entity_poly.pdbx_strand_id
1 'polypeptide(L)'
;MPSGVSTLQKRQARIGKVHPSKIYDYIKKVEIDGLPRIRAYAEAIDQKIYELPPTAAHRKLDRVREEYPEYEEIKDMVLAEEANWAQRKSHAAQDEALSLLLNTLKRANEIVNKENVSAQDLNAANAVLKTVMPAVTAVSDKASTAPQIDRKARASKYIN
;
A
#
# COMPACT_ATOMS: atom_id res chain seq x y z
N MET A 1 3.28 26.06 42.76
CA MET A 1 3.53 24.78 42.07
C MET A 1 3.57 25.07 40.57
N PRO A 2 4.73 25.06 39.90
CA PRO A 2 4.74 25.23 38.44
C PRO A 2 4.24 23.96 37.79
N SER A 3 3.11 24.08 37.05
CA SER A 3 2.51 23.03 36.26
C SER A 3 3.55 22.48 35.28
N GLY A 4 3.84 21.19 35.39
CA GLY A 4 4.74 20.48 34.51
C GLY A 4 4.21 20.47 33.10
N VAL A 5 4.65 21.43 32.31
CA VAL A 5 4.49 21.39 30.86
C VAL A 5 5.12 20.09 30.39
N SER A 6 4.32 19.20 29.83
CA SER A 6 4.74 17.89 29.37
C SER A 6 6.05 18.00 28.57
N THR A 7 6.96 17.07 28.77
CA THR A 7 8.23 16.99 28.03
C THR A 7 8.00 16.94 26.52
N LEU A 8 6.85 16.41 26.10
CA LEU A 8 6.34 16.41 24.72
C LEU A 8 6.04 17.84 24.22
N GLN A 9 5.35 18.66 25.03
CA GLN A 9 5.05 20.06 24.64
C GLN A 9 6.32 20.92 24.59
N LYS A 10 7.29 20.69 25.48
CA LYS A 10 8.60 21.37 25.43
C LYS A 10 9.45 20.91 24.23
N ARG A 11 9.35 19.65 23.81
CA ARG A 11 9.99 19.15 22.59
C ARG A 11 9.31 19.70 21.33
N GLN A 12 7.98 19.72 21.26
CA GLN A 12 7.22 20.34 20.18
C GLN A 12 7.50 21.83 20.01
N ALA A 13 7.70 22.55 21.11
CA ALA A 13 8.09 23.96 21.07
C ALA A 13 9.54 24.17 20.56
N ARG A 14 10.45 23.22 20.76
CA ARG A 14 11.85 23.26 20.25
C ARG A 14 11.97 22.84 18.78
N ILE A 15 11.16 21.89 18.33
CA ILE A 15 11.09 21.41 16.94
C ILE A 15 10.32 22.42 16.06
N GLY A 16 10.03 23.60 16.60
CA GLY A 16 9.43 24.74 15.97
C GLY A 16 8.87 24.51 14.59
N LYS A 17 7.61 24.09 14.50
CA LYS A 17 6.76 24.40 13.35
C LYS A 17 6.56 23.35 12.25
N VAL A 18 7.15 22.15 12.28
CA VAL A 18 6.79 21.17 11.26
C VAL A 18 5.65 20.30 11.78
N HIS A 19 4.50 20.40 11.13
CA HIS A 19 3.33 19.61 11.49
C HIS A 19 3.58 18.11 11.18
N PRO A 20 3.11 17.15 11.99
CA PRO A 20 3.29 15.71 11.76
C PRO A 20 2.88 15.25 10.36
N SER A 21 1.83 15.85 9.76
CA SER A 21 1.43 15.55 8.39
C SER A 21 2.51 15.84 7.35
N LYS A 22 3.35 16.87 7.56
CA LYS A 22 4.48 17.17 6.65
C LYS A 22 5.59 16.14 6.77
N ILE A 23 5.79 15.58 7.96
CA ILE A 23 6.74 14.48 8.17
C ILE A 23 6.23 13.20 7.51
N TYR A 24 4.93 12.92 7.62
CA TYR A 24 4.29 11.82 6.91
C TYR A 24 4.49 11.96 5.39
N ASP A 25 4.20 13.13 4.82
CA ASP A 25 4.38 13.40 3.39
C ASP A 25 5.85 13.28 2.96
N TYR A 26 6.79 13.76 3.79
CA TYR A 26 8.21 13.61 3.55
C TYR A 26 8.63 12.14 3.50
N ILE A 27 8.24 11.35 4.49
CA ILE A 27 8.56 9.93 4.57
C ILE A 27 7.96 9.18 3.38
N LYS A 28 6.70 9.45 3.05
CA LYS A 28 6.03 8.85 1.90
C LYS A 28 6.79 9.12 0.60
N LYS A 29 7.19 10.37 0.36
CA LYS A 29 7.97 10.75 -0.82
C LYS A 29 9.33 10.04 -0.89
N VAL A 30 9.99 9.82 0.25
CA VAL A 30 11.30 9.14 0.28
C VAL A 30 11.14 7.63 0.12
N GLU A 31 10.27 7.00 0.92
CA GLU A 31 10.21 5.54 1.06
C GLU A 31 9.33 4.90 -0.02
N ILE A 32 8.29 5.59 -0.49
CA ILE A 32 7.33 5.06 -1.47
C ILE A 32 7.60 5.61 -2.87
N ASP A 33 7.69 6.94 -3.00
CA ASP A 33 7.87 7.58 -4.31
C ASP A 33 9.34 7.52 -4.78
N GLY A 34 10.28 7.13 -3.90
CA GLY A 34 11.71 7.02 -4.23
C GLY A 34 12.39 8.35 -4.52
N LEU A 35 11.83 9.47 -4.05
CA LEU A 35 12.42 10.78 -4.28
C LEU A 35 13.71 10.98 -3.47
N PRO A 36 14.71 11.69 -4.01
CA PRO A 36 15.88 12.10 -3.25
C PRO A 36 15.47 12.89 -2.00
N ARG A 37 16.09 12.60 -0.85
CA ARG A 37 15.75 13.18 0.47
C ARG A 37 15.65 14.71 0.44
N ILE A 38 16.55 15.39 -0.28
CA ILE A 38 16.55 16.85 -0.38
C ILE A 38 15.32 17.37 -1.14
N ARG A 39 14.92 16.69 -2.20
CA ARG A 39 13.72 17.04 -2.97
C ARG A 39 12.45 16.74 -2.19
N ALA A 40 12.37 15.59 -1.57
CA ALA A 40 11.26 15.23 -0.69
C ALA A 40 11.07 16.25 0.45
N TYR A 41 12.17 16.69 1.06
CA TYR A 41 12.13 17.72 2.10
C TYR A 41 11.64 19.06 1.56
N ALA A 42 12.14 19.50 0.40
CA ALA A 42 11.75 20.74 -0.20
C ALA A 42 10.25 20.79 -0.53
N GLU A 43 9.72 19.69 -1.05
CA GLU A 43 8.32 19.58 -1.44
C GLU A 43 7.36 19.42 -0.25
N ALA A 44 7.75 18.67 0.79
CA ALA A 44 6.87 18.35 1.90
C ALA A 44 6.99 19.35 3.07
N ILE A 45 8.19 19.86 3.34
CA ILE A 45 8.48 20.62 4.56
C ILE A 45 8.79 22.07 4.25
N ASP A 46 9.92 22.35 3.55
CA ASP A 46 10.40 23.70 3.32
C ASP A 46 11.34 23.78 2.11
N GLN A 47 10.92 24.50 1.07
CA GLN A 47 11.70 24.72 -0.16
C GLN A 47 13.03 25.47 0.09
N LYS A 48 13.15 26.22 1.17
CA LYS A 48 14.38 26.94 1.53
C LYS A 48 15.60 26.05 1.77
N ILE A 49 15.42 24.73 1.79
CA ILE A 49 16.55 23.79 1.87
C ILE A 49 17.48 23.94 0.67
N TYR A 50 16.99 24.37 -0.48
CA TYR A 50 17.81 24.59 -1.68
C TYR A 50 18.72 25.82 -1.58
N GLU A 51 18.42 26.76 -0.68
CA GLU A 51 19.23 27.95 -0.43
C GLU A 51 20.43 27.65 0.49
N LEU A 52 20.43 26.46 1.13
CA LEU A 52 21.48 26.07 2.05
C LEU A 52 22.69 25.48 1.31
N PRO A 53 23.92 25.72 1.82
CA PRO A 53 25.09 24.98 1.36
C PRO A 53 24.87 23.46 1.50
N PRO A 54 25.45 22.62 0.62
CA PRO A 54 25.21 21.16 0.63
C PRO A 54 25.43 20.50 1.99
N THR A 55 26.48 20.90 2.70
CA THR A 55 26.78 20.36 4.04
C THR A 55 25.72 20.74 5.07
N ALA A 56 25.17 21.93 5.00
CA ALA A 56 24.11 22.39 5.90
C ALA A 56 22.78 21.71 5.57
N ALA A 57 22.47 21.53 4.27
CA ALA A 57 21.29 20.79 3.84
C ALA A 57 21.32 19.33 4.32
N HIS A 58 22.45 18.63 4.15
CA HIS A 58 22.59 17.26 4.64
C HIS A 58 22.41 17.15 6.15
N ARG A 59 23.05 18.05 6.93
CA ARG A 59 22.87 18.08 8.40
C ARG A 59 21.40 18.32 8.78
N LYS A 60 20.69 19.16 8.04
CA LYS A 60 19.26 19.41 8.30
C LYS A 60 18.42 18.17 8.03
N LEU A 61 18.72 17.41 6.94
CA LEU A 61 18.06 16.16 6.63
C LEU A 61 18.32 15.06 7.67
N ASP A 62 19.54 14.98 8.19
CA ASP A 62 19.88 13.98 9.21
C ASP A 62 19.19 14.30 10.56
N ARG A 63 19.07 15.57 10.92
CA ARG A 63 18.34 16.00 12.10
C ARG A 63 16.85 15.70 12.08
N VAL A 64 16.23 15.60 10.89
CA VAL A 64 14.80 15.26 10.80
C VAL A 64 14.49 13.96 11.55
N ARG A 65 15.34 12.93 11.43
CA ARG A 65 15.16 11.67 12.13
C ARG A 65 15.42 11.78 13.64
N GLU A 66 16.41 12.58 14.03
CA GLU A 66 16.78 12.80 15.43
C GLU A 66 15.79 13.72 16.17
N GLU A 67 15.28 14.73 15.47
CA GLU A 67 14.38 15.74 16.04
C GLU A 67 12.94 15.23 16.17
N TYR A 68 12.55 14.20 15.40
CA TYR A 68 11.23 13.60 15.44
C TYR A 68 11.28 12.19 16.04
N PRO A 69 11.02 12.02 17.34
CA PRO A 69 11.01 10.70 17.98
C PRO A 69 9.94 9.77 17.37
N GLU A 70 8.85 10.34 16.82
CA GLU A 70 7.80 9.58 16.14
C GLU A 70 8.16 9.21 14.68
N TYR A 71 9.35 9.56 14.19
CA TYR A 71 9.74 9.31 12.80
C TYR A 71 9.61 7.84 12.40
N GLU A 72 10.10 6.93 13.23
CA GLU A 72 10.05 5.49 12.95
C GLU A 72 8.61 4.96 13.00
N GLU A 73 7.79 5.44 13.94
CA GLU A 73 6.37 5.05 14.00
C GLU A 73 5.60 5.54 12.76
N ILE A 74 5.85 6.77 12.31
CA ILE A 74 5.25 7.32 11.10
C ILE A 74 5.72 6.54 9.88
N LYS A 75 7.00 6.19 9.82
CA LYS A 75 7.57 5.37 8.75
C LYS A 75 6.90 4.01 8.66
N ASP A 76 6.77 3.31 9.79
CA ASP A 76 6.10 2.02 9.85
C ASP A 76 4.64 2.10 9.43
N MET A 77 3.96 3.19 9.80
CA MET A 77 2.58 3.45 9.40
C MET A 77 2.47 3.66 7.88
N VAL A 78 3.34 4.49 7.29
CA VAL A 78 3.39 4.74 5.83
C VAL A 78 3.62 3.44 5.06
N LEU A 79 4.59 2.63 5.49
CA LEU A 79 4.90 1.35 4.85
C LEU A 79 3.75 0.33 4.99
N ALA A 80 3.09 0.30 6.15
CA ALA A 80 1.94 -0.57 6.38
C ALA A 80 0.72 -0.16 5.53
N GLU A 81 0.48 1.14 5.38
CA GLU A 81 -0.60 1.65 4.51
C GLU A 81 -0.35 1.30 3.04
N GLU A 82 0.89 1.46 2.57
CA GLU A 82 1.24 1.10 1.20
C GLU A 82 1.13 -0.40 0.94
N ALA A 83 1.60 -1.23 1.87
CA ALA A 83 1.44 -2.68 1.79
C ALA A 83 -0.04 -3.09 1.74
N ASN A 84 -0.88 -2.46 2.58
CA ASN A 84 -2.33 -2.69 2.58
C ASN A 84 -2.99 -2.25 1.27
N TRP A 85 -2.54 -1.12 0.70
CA TRP A 85 -3.06 -0.65 -0.58
C TRP A 85 -2.67 -1.57 -1.73
N ALA A 86 -1.41 -1.99 -1.80
CA ALA A 86 -0.91 -2.94 -2.79
C ALA A 86 -1.67 -4.28 -2.71
N GLN A 87 -1.93 -4.75 -1.49
CA GLN A 87 -2.72 -5.97 -1.26
C GLN A 87 -4.15 -5.81 -1.78
N ARG A 88 -4.83 -4.70 -1.45
CA ARG A 88 -6.20 -4.44 -1.96
C ARG A 88 -6.25 -4.37 -3.46
N LYS A 89 -5.27 -3.71 -4.10
CA LYS A 89 -5.17 -3.62 -5.56
C LYS A 89 -4.97 -5.00 -6.19
N SER A 90 -4.13 -5.84 -5.57
CA SER A 90 -3.93 -7.22 -6.01
C SER A 90 -5.21 -8.05 -5.91
N HIS A 91 -5.96 -7.95 -4.81
CA HIS A 91 -7.24 -8.63 -4.65
C HIS A 91 -8.28 -8.15 -5.67
N ALA A 92 -8.40 -6.84 -5.89
CA ALA A 92 -9.31 -6.30 -6.88
C ALA A 92 -9.00 -6.81 -8.31
N ALA A 93 -7.72 -6.89 -8.67
CA ALA A 93 -7.30 -7.44 -9.96
C ALA A 93 -7.60 -8.95 -10.07
N GLN A 94 -7.46 -9.71 -8.97
CA GLN A 94 -7.83 -11.12 -8.92
C GLN A 94 -9.34 -11.32 -9.05
N ASP A 95 -10.15 -10.50 -8.37
CA ASP A 95 -11.62 -10.55 -8.46
C ASP A 95 -12.11 -10.21 -9.87
N GLU A 96 -11.49 -9.23 -10.52
CA GLU A 96 -11.79 -8.89 -11.91
C GLU A 96 -11.42 -10.03 -12.85
N ALA A 97 -10.25 -10.64 -12.70
CA ALA A 97 -9.81 -11.78 -13.50
C ALA A 97 -10.75 -12.98 -13.32
N LEU A 98 -11.16 -13.29 -12.09
CA LEU A 98 -12.12 -14.35 -11.79
C LEU A 98 -13.48 -14.07 -12.44
N SER A 99 -13.96 -12.83 -12.36
CA SER A 99 -15.23 -12.42 -12.99
C SER A 99 -15.20 -12.63 -14.50
N LEU A 100 -14.12 -12.24 -15.18
CA LEU A 100 -13.93 -12.47 -16.61
C LEU A 100 -13.90 -13.95 -16.96
N LEU A 101 -13.20 -14.77 -16.19
CA LEU A 101 -13.11 -16.21 -16.39
C LEU A 101 -14.47 -16.87 -16.19
N LEU A 102 -15.22 -16.52 -15.16
CA LEU A 102 -16.56 -17.05 -14.89
C LEU A 102 -17.55 -16.66 -16.00
N ASN A 103 -17.50 -15.43 -16.49
CA ASN A 103 -18.32 -14.98 -17.61
C ASN A 103 -18.00 -15.76 -18.89
N THR A 104 -16.72 -16.06 -19.13
CA THR A 104 -16.30 -16.86 -20.29
C THR A 104 -16.80 -18.30 -20.18
N LEU A 105 -16.70 -18.91 -18.98
CA LEU A 105 -17.25 -20.24 -18.71
C LEU A 105 -18.77 -20.29 -18.91
N LYS A 106 -19.47 -19.28 -18.40
CA LYS A 106 -20.92 -19.18 -18.54
C LYS A 106 -21.34 -19.15 -20.02
N ARG A 107 -20.67 -18.32 -20.83
CA ARG A 107 -20.91 -18.25 -22.27
C ARG A 107 -20.61 -19.57 -22.99
N ALA A 108 -19.49 -20.22 -22.66
CA ALA A 108 -19.15 -21.52 -23.23
C ALA A 108 -20.20 -22.58 -22.87
N ASN A 109 -20.68 -22.59 -21.63
CA ASN A 109 -21.71 -23.51 -21.17
C ASN A 109 -23.08 -23.24 -21.82
N GLU A 110 -23.43 -21.97 -22.05
CA GLU A 110 -24.62 -21.59 -22.80
C GLU A 110 -24.59 -22.10 -24.26
N ILE A 111 -23.40 -22.10 -24.89
CA ILE A 111 -23.22 -22.65 -26.24
C ILE A 111 -23.42 -24.16 -26.22
N VAL A 112 -22.80 -24.88 -25.27
CA VAL A 112 -22.90 -26.35 -25.17
C VAL A 112 -24.34 -26.81 -24.95
N ASN A 113 -25.15 -26.05 -24.24
CA ASN A 113 -26.52 -26.40 -23.88
C ASN A 113 -27.59 -25.93 -24.90
N LYS A 114 -27.20 -25.30 -26.00
CA LYS A 114 -28.16 -24.91 -27.07
C LYS A 114 -28.59 -26.13 -27.87
N GLU A 115 -29.89 -26.20 -28.17
CA GLU A 115 -30.41 -27.12 -29.18
C GLU A 115 -29.91 -26.69 -30.57
N ASN A 116 -29.33 -27.57 -31.35
CA ASN A 116 -28.79 -27.30 -32.71
C ASN A 116 -27.45 -26.51 -32.73
N VAL A 117 -26.51 -26.86 -31.90
CA VAL A 117 -25.14 -26.31 -31.94
C VAL A 117 -24.35 -26.94 -33.09
N SER A 118 -23.62 -26.14 -33.86
CA SER A 118 -22.67 -26.67 -34.83
C SER A 118 -21.51 -27.43 -34.16
N ALA A 119 -20.98 -28.45 -34.83
CA ALA A 119 -19.81 -29.18 -34.29
C ALA A 119 -18.61 -28.27 -34.11
N GLN A 120 -18.51 -27.20 -34.90
CA GLN A 120 -17.43 -26.20 -34.78
C GLN A 120 -17.57 -25.35 -33.48
N ASP A 121 -18.79 -24.90 -33.16
CA ASP A 121 -19.07 -24.12 -31.94
C ASP A 121 -18.88 -24.98 -30.69
N LEU A 122 -19.29 -26.25 -30.74
CA LEU A 122 -19.09 -27.19 -29.65
C LEU A 122 -17.61 -27.45 -29.38
N ASN A 123 -16.79 -27.61 -30.41
CA ASN A 123 -15.35 -27.78 -30.27
C ASN A 123 -14.69 -26.51 -29.73
N ALA A 124 -15.10 -25.33 -30.16
CA ALA A 124 -14.61 -24.05 -29.66
C ALA A 124 -14.99 -23.88 -28.19
N ALA A 125 -16.23 -24.15 -27.79
CA ALA A 125 -16.65 -24.08 -26.38
C ALA A 125 -15.88 -25.05 -25.47
N ASN A 126 -15.66 -26.29 -25.91
CA ASN A 126 -14.90 -27.29 -25.21
C ASN A 126 -13.42 -26.90 -25.07
N ALA A 127 -12.81 -26.27 -26.08
CA ALA A 127 -11.45 -25.76 -26.01
C ALA A 127 -11.32 -24.62 -24.93
N VAL A 128 -12.31 -23.72 -24.90
CA VAL A 128 -12.40 -22.67 -23.88
C VAL A 128 -12.52 -23.28 -22.49
N LEU A 129 -13.42 -24.23 -22.28
CA LEU A 129 -13.60 -24.90 -20.99
C LEU A 129 -12.31 -25.57 -20.51
N LYS A 130 -11.61 -26.29 -21.37
CA LYS A 130 -10.32 -26.93 -21.03
C LYS A 130 -9.24 -25.95 -20.65
N THR A 131 -9.24 -24.75 -21.21
CA THR A 131 -8.22 -23.72 -20.96
C THR A 131 -8.55 -22.88 -19.72
N VAL A 132 -9.83 -22.54 -19.54
CA VAL A 132 -10.27 -21.60 -18.49
C VAL A 132 -10.43 -22.28 -17.13
N MET A 133 -10.90 -23.54 -17.08
CA MET A 133 -11.10 -24.25 -15.80
C MET A 133 -9.83 -24.33 -14.95
N PRO A 134 -8.66 -24.72 -15.47
CA PRO A 134 -7.43 -24.74 -14.69
C PRO A 134 -7.00 -23.34 -14.19
N ALA A 135 -7.28 -22.30 -15.00
CA ALA A 135 -6.98 -20.93 -14.62
C ALA A 135 -7.85 -20.44 -13.45
N VAL A 136 -9.14 -20.79 -13.44
CA VAL A 136 -10.06 -20.47 -12.33
C VAL A 136 -9.60 -21.13 -11.04
N THR A 137 -9.26 -22.42 -11.08
CA THR A 137 -8.76 -23.14 -9.89
C THR A 137 -7.46 -22.52 -9.38
N ALA A 138 -6.50 -22.21 -10.27
CA ALA A 138 -5.23 -21.62 -9.88
C ALA A 138 -5.38 -20.22 -9.24
N VAL A 139 -6.33 -19.40 -9.70
CA VAL A 139 -6.61 -18.08 -9.10
C VAL A 139 -7.35 -18.24 -7.77
N SER A 140 -8.29 -19.16 -7.68
CA SER A 140 -9.03 -19.46 -6.46
C SER A 140 -8.10 -19.97 -5.34
N ASP A 141 -7.16 -20.86 -5.65
CA ASP A 141 -6.21 -21.40 -4.71
C ASP A 141 -5.24 -20.33 -4.17
N LYS A 142 -4.79 -19.42 -5.03
CA LYS A 142 -3.96 -18.28 -4.61
C LYS A 142 -4.71 -17.30 -3.70
N ALA A 143 -5.99 -17.07 -3.93
CA ALA A 143 -6.82 -16.23 -3.07
C ALA A 143 -7.03 -16.86 -1.68
N SER A 144 -7.08 -18.18 -1.61
CA SER A 144 -7.24 -18.95 -0.36
C SER A 144 -5.95 -18.99 0.48
N THR A 145 -4.78 -18.89 -0.14
CA THR A 145 -3.47 -18.96 0.53
C THR A 145 -2.91 -17.61 0.95
N ALA A 146 -3.61 -16.50 0.68
CA ALA A 146 -3.20 -15.18 1.16
C ALA A 146 -3.13 -15.18 2.70
N PRO A 147 -2.01 -14.76 3.32
CA PRO A 147 -1.87 -14.78 4.76
C PRO A 147 -2.95 -13.92 5.40
N GLN A 148 -3.83 -14.53 6.17
CA GLN A 148 -4.74 -13.81 7.06
C GLN A 148 -3.86 -13.07 8.06
N ILE A 149 -3.71 -11.76 7.86
CA ILE A 149 -3.03 -10.89 8.82
C ILE A 149 -3.85 -10.96 10.10
N ASP A 150 -3.28 -11.63 11.10
CA ASP A 150 -3.91 -11.83 12.40
C ASP A 150 -4.12 -10.47 13.09
N ARG A 151 -5.32 -9.90 12.88
CA ARG A 151 -5.75 -8.63 13.47
C ARG A 151 -5.77 -8.67 15.00
N LYS A 152 -5.84 -9.87 15.61
CA LYS A 152 -5.84 -10.05 17.06
C LYS A 152 -4.46 -9.84 17.68
N ALA A 153 -3.38 -10.19 17.00
CA ALA A 153 -2.02 -10.02 17.53
C ALA A 153 -1.59 -8.54 17.62
N ARG A 154 -2.14 -7.65 16.82
CA ARG A 154 -1.84 -6.21 16.87
C ARG A 154 -2.66 -5.44 17.90
N ALA A 155 -3.91 -5.80 18.13
CA ALA A 155 -4.75 -5.13 19.13
C ALA A 155 -4.25 -5.33 20.56
N SER A 156 -3.60 -6.45 20.88
CA SER A 156 -3.10 -6.76 22.22
C SER A 156 -1.86 -5.97 22.62
N LYS A 157 -1.14 -5.37 21.68
CA LYS A 157 0.07 -4.57 21.93
C LYS A 157 -0.21 -3.12 22.39
N TYR A 158 -1.46 -2.65 22.23
CA TYR A 158 -1.87 -1.27 22.53
C TYR A 158 -2.87 -1.17 23.70
N ILE A 159 -3.17 -2.30 24.38
CA ILE A 159 -4.14 -2.34 25.49
C ILE A 159 -3.46 -2.67 26.85
N ASN A 160 -2.14 -2.60 26.96
CA ASN A 160 -1.43 -2.67 28.24
C ASN A 160 -0.64 -1.40 28.49
#